data_a8172ef8cbfae884546a3c71aeceb367
#
_entry.id   a8172ef8cbfae884546a3c71aeceb367
#
_cell.length_a   1.000
_cell.length_b   1.000
_cell.length_c   1.000
_cell.angle_alpha   90.00
_cell.angle_beta   90.00
_cell.angle_gamma   90.00
#
_symmetry.space_group_name_H-M   'P 1'
#
loop_
_entity.id
_entity.type
_entity.pdbx_description
1 polymer ?
#
loop_
_entity_poly.entity_id
_entity_poly.type
_entity_poly.pdbx_seq_one_letter_code
_entity_poly.pdbx_strand_id
1 'polypeptide(L)'
;MALNNNRFVVLSFRLILSFFFLLSAYGKLVDIERYSVDAVYNFGILPMVLARPFGLVMPFIELFCGMGMLFGVFTRLSALGIGLMSLSFFIAKAIVLSQGRTIDCGCFGAVIDTLASVTIFFDLPIMFIAMTVMWAPSEVRYWKTLGNLLPSKWKERLRLIW
;
A
#
# COMPACT_ATOMS: atom_id res chain seq x y z
N MET A 1 11.94 24.71 15.13
CA MET A 1 12.31 23.32 15.44
C MET A 1 11.22 22.30 15.07
N ALA A 2 9.94 22.57 15.32
CA ALA A 2 8.84 21.61 15.03
C ALA A 2 8.69 21.18 13.56
N LEU A 3 8.88 22.07 12.60
CA LEU A 3 8.75 21.75 11.16
C LEU A 3 9.79 20.74 10.65
N ASN A 4 11.00 20.75 11.23
CA ASN A 4 12.05 19.82 10.84
C ASN A 4 11.75 18.39 11.32
N ASN A 5 11.20 18.27 12.52
CA ASN A 5 10.83 16.97 13.09
C ASN A 5 9.70 16.29 12.27
N ASN A 6 8.71 17.07 11.84
CA ASN A 6 7.62 16.57 11.02
C ASN A 6 8.09 16.06 9.64
N ARG A 7 9.14 16.65 9.06
CA ARG A 7 9.70 16.22 7.77
C ARG A 7 10.34 14.84 7.87
N PHE A 8 11.11 14.58 8.92
CA PHE A 8 11.72 13.27 9.14
C PHE A 8 10.67 12.20 9.43
N VAL A 9 9.65 12.51 10.22
CA VAL A 9 8.55 11.59 10.52
C VAL A 9 7.81 11.19 9.25
N VAL A 10 7.41 12.15 8.42
CA VAL A 10 6.70 11.86 7.16
C VAL A 10 7.60 11.08 6.19
N LEU A 11 8.89 11.40 6.11
CA LEU A 11 9.84 10.63 5.29
C LEU A 11 9.96 9.19 5.79
N SER A 12 10.09 8.97 7.10
CA SER A 12 10.15 7.64 7.69
C SER A 12 8.88 6.84 7.39
N PHE A 13 7.71 7.46 7.53
CA PHE A 13 6.43 6.83 7.20
C PHE A 13 6.34 6.43 5.72
N ARG A 14 6.80 7.29 4.81
CA ARG A 14 6.86 6.98 3.39
C ARG A 14 7.77 5.78 3.10
N LEU A 15 8.95 5.75 3.70
CA LEU A 15 9.91 4.65 3.51
C LEU A 15 9.37 3.34 4.07
N ILE A 16 8.74 3.36 5.23
CA ILE A 16 8.11 2.20 5.85
C ILE A 16 7.00 1.66 4.92
N LEU A 17 6.05 2.50 4.50
CA LEU A 17 4.98 2.10 3.60
C LEU A 17 5.53 1.56 2.27
N SER A 18 6.53 2.25 1.69
CA SER A 18 7.19 1.80 0.47
C SER A 18 7.78 0.41 0.63
N PHE A 19 8.54 0.18 1.70
CA PHE A 19 9.18 -1.11 1.95
C PHE A 19 8.16 -2.24 2.06
N PHE A 20 7.10 -2.06 2.85
CA PHE A 20 6.06 -3.09 3.03
C PHE A 20 5.33 -3.39 1.73
N PHE A 21 4.95 -2.36 0.96
CA PHE A 21 4.20 -2.56 -0.29
C PHE A 21 5.06 -3.11 -1.43
N LEU A 22 6.32 -2.73 -1.51
CA LEU A 22 7.25 -3.32 -2.48
C LEU A 22 7.56 -4.80 -2.14
N LEU A 23 7.72 -5.12 -0.86
CA LEU A 23 7.93 -6.49 -0.40
C LEU A 23 6.69 -7.36 -0.69
N SER A 24 5.49 -6.84 -0.42
CA SER A 24 4.22 -7.49 -0.74
C SER A 24 4.06 -7.74 -2.25
N ALA A 25 4.29 -6.71 -3.06
CA ALA A 25 4.23 -6.82 -4.52
C ALA A 25 5.23 -7.86 -5.05
N TYR A 26 6.48 -7.83 -4.56
CA TYR A 26 7.49 -8.80 -4.95
C TYR A 26 7.06 -10.23 -4.63
N GLY A 27 6.62 -10.49 -3.38
CA GLY A 27 6.18 -11.81 -2.97
C GLY A 27 5.03 -12.38 -3.78
N LYS A 28 4.08 -11.52 -4.21
CA LYS A 28 2.95 -11.91 -5.06
C LYS A 28 3.36 -12.11 -6.52
N LEU A 29 4.34 -11.37 -7.02
CA LEU A 29 4.83 -11.48 -8.39
C LEU A 29 5.68 -12.73 -8.64
N VAL A 30 6.22 -13.37 -7.59
CA VAL A 30 6.98 -14.64 -7.74
C VAL A 30 6.11 -15.74 -8.32
N ASP A 31 4.86 -15.86 -7.85
CA ASP A 31 3.85 -16.73 -8.44
C ASP A 31 2.48 -16.07 -8.25
N ILE A 32 2.08 -15.32 -9.28
CA ILE A 32 0.93 -14.43 -9.21
C ILE A 32 -0.39 -15.20 -9.07
N GLU A 33 -0.50 -16.39 -9.70
CA GLU A 33 -1.69 -17.21 -9.58
C GLU A 33 -1.86 -17.70 -8.15
N ARG A 34 -0.82 -18.27 -7.56
CA ARG A 34 -0.87 -18.84 -6.20
C ARG A 34 -0.98 -17.78 -5.11
N TYR A 35 -0.11 -16.76 -5.14
CA TYR A 35 0.02 -15.82 -4.02
C TYR A 35 -0.86 -14.58 -4.13
N SER A 36 -1.48 -14.35 -5.29
CA SER A 36 -2.39 -13.23 -5.46
C SER A 36 -3.81 -13.69 -5.84
N VAL A 37 -3.97 -14.46 -6.91
CA VAL A 37 -5.30 -14.89 -7.37
C VAL A 37 -5.94 -15.87 -6.39
N ASP A 38 -5.24 -16.94 -6.02
CA ASP A 38 -5.76 -17.95 -5.10
C ASP A 38 -5.96 -17.36 -3.70
N ALA A 39 -5.08 -16.47 -3.25
CA ALA A 39 -5.25 -15.76 -1.99
C ALA A 39 -6.56 -14.97 -1.98
N VAL A 40 -6.86 -14.18 -3.02
CA VAL A 40 -8.12 -13.42 -3.13
C VAL A 40 -9.33 -14.36 -3.17
N TYR A 41 -9.22 -15.46 -3.91
CA TYR A 41 -10.31 -16.45 -4.01
C TYR A 41 -10.58 -17.15 -2.68
N ASN A 42 -9.52 -17.47 -1.91
CA ASN A 42 -9.61 -18.15 -0.61
C ASN A 42 -10.35 -17.34 0.46
N PHE A 43 -10.41 -16.02 0.33
CA PHE A 43 -11.29 -15.20 1.18
C PHE A 43 -12.77 -15.58 1.02
N GLY A 44 -13.17 -16.14 -0.13
CA GLY A 44 -14.54 -16.59 -0.38
C GLY A 44 -15.57 -15.46 -0.49
N ILE A 45 -15.11 -14.23 -0.71
CA ILE A 45 -15.96 -13.05 -0.86
C ILE A 45 -16.31 -12.82 -2.33
N LEU A 46 -15.37 -13.12 -3.23
CA LEU A 46 -15.51 -12.92 -4.67
C LEU A 46 -15.61 -14.24 -5.41
N PRO A 47 -16.51 -14.38 -6.40
CA PRO A 47 -16.51 -15.52 -7.31
C PRO A 47 -15.22 -15.50 -8.14
N MET A 48 -14.75 -16.68 -8.61
CA MET A 48 -13.49 -16.83 -9.34
C MET A 48 -13.37 -15.89 -10.55
N VAL A 49 -14.48 -15.62 -11.23
CA VAL A 49 -14.54 -14.70 -12.38
C VAL A 49 -14.08 -13.27 -12.01
N LEU A 50 -14.33 -12.84 -10.78
CA LEU A 50 -13.91 -11.52 -10.27
C LEU A 50 -12.60 -11.60 -9.48
N ALA A 51 -12.37 -12.69 -8.74
CA ALA A 51 -11.15 -12.89 -7.95
C ALA A 51 -9.91 -12.91 -8.85
N ARG A 52 -9.98 -13.53 -10.01
CA ARG A 52 -8.84 -13.65 -10.93
C ARG A 52 -8.36 -12.29 -11.46
N PRO A 53 -9.17 -11.46 -12.13
CA PRO A 53 -8.70 -10.15 -12.61
C PRO A 53 -8.27 -9.24 -11.45
N PHE A 54 -8.98 -9.29 -10.32
CA PHE A 54 -8.60 -8.51 -9.14
C PHE A 54 -7.24 -8.94 -8.60
N GLY A 55 -7.01 -10.24 -8.41
CA GLY A 55 -5.73 -10.80 -7.95
C GLY A 55 -4.58 -10.50 -8.92
N LEU A 56 -4.82 -10.56 -10.23
CA LEU A 56 -3.79 -10.23 -11.23
C LEU A 56 -3.36 -8.76 -11.19
N VAL A 57 -4.28 -7.84 -10.96
CA VAL A 57 -4.00 -6.39 -10.97
C VAL A 57 -3.40 -5.91 -9.64
N MET A 58 -3.74 -6.56 -8.53
CA MET A 58 -3.37 -6.15 -7.18
C MET A 58 -1.85 -5.92 -6.99
N PRO A 59 -0.94 -6.85 -7.33
CA PRO A 59 0.49 -6.65 -7.10
C PRO A 59 1.07 -5.48 -7.93
N PHE A 60 0.49 -5.16 -9.08
CA PHE A 60 0.91 -3.99 -9.87
C PHE A 60 0.49 -2.68 -9.22
N ILE A 61 -0.69 -2.63 -8.60
CA ILE A 61 -1.13 -1.46 -7.84
C ILE A 61 -0.24 -1.29 -6.60
N GLU A 62 0.07 -2.38 -5.89
CA GLU A 62 1.00 -2.37 -4.76
C GLU A 62 2.39 -1.86 -5.17
N LEU A 63 2.91 -2.36 -6.30
CA LEU A 63 4.19 -1.92 -6.86
C LEU A 63 4.17 -0.42 -7.19
N PHE A 64 3.13 0.05 -7.88
CA PHE A 64 2.96 1.46 -8.23
C PHE A 64 2.90 2.36 -6.99
N CYS A 65 2.09 1.99 -6.00
CA CYS A 65 1.97 2.73 -4.75
C CYS A 65 3.28 2.73 -3.95
N GLY A 66 3.95 1.58 -3.86
CA GLY A 66 5.25 1.45 -3.19
C GLY A 66 6.33 2.31 -3.84
N MET A 67 6.44 2.27 -5.16
CA MET A 67 7.37 3.12 -5.93
C MET A 67 7.02 4.60 -5.80
N GLY A 68 5.74 4.96 -5.89
CA GLY A 68 5.28 6.33 -5.69
C GLY A 68 5.67 6.90 -4.33
N MET A 69 5.57 6.08 -3.27
CA MET A 69 6.04 6.45 -1.92
C MET A 69 7.55 6.57 -1.84
N LEU A 70 8.30 5.63 -2.44
CA LEU A 70 9.75 5.61 -2.41
C LEU A 70 10.33 6.86 -3.06
N PHE A 71 9.95 7.10 -4.31
CA PHE A 71 10.45 8.24 -5.08
C PHE A 71 9.77 9.56 -4.70
N GLY A 72 8.67 9.52 -3.96
CA GLY A 72 7.90 10.69 -3.59
C GLY A 72 7.18 11.34 -4.77
N VAL A 73 6.94 10.58 -5.83
CA VAL A 73 6.14 10.97 -6.98
C VAL A 73 4.74 10.42 -6.77
N PHE A 74 3.68 11.22 -7.01
CA PHE A 74 2.28 10.82 -6.71
C PHE A 74 2.03 10.40 -5.25
N THR A 75 2.75 10.99 -4.28
CA THR A 75 2.70 10.58 -2.87
C THR A 75 1.28 10.56 -2.30
N ARG A 76 0.45 11.56 -2.67
CA ARG A 76 -0.94 11.64 -2.20
C ARG A 76 -1.80 10.52 -2.78
N LEU A 77 -1.67 10.27 -4.10
CA LEU A 77 -2.38 9.19 -4.78
C LEU A 77 -1.94 7.82 -4.26
N SER A 78 -0.63 7.63 -4.08
CA SER A 78 -0.08 6.40 -3.49
C SER A 78 -0.55 6.20 -2.06
N ALA A 79 -0.60 7.26 -1.23
CA ALA A 79 -1.12 7.18 0.13
C ALA A 79 -2.60 6.80 0.15
N LEU A 80 -3.41 7.41 -0.73
CA LEU A 80 -4.82 7.06 -0.90
C LEU A 80 -4.98 5.59 -1.33
N GLY A 81 -4.23 5.15 -2.33
CA GLY A 81 -4.24 3.77 -2.79
C GLY A 81 -3.90 2.77 -1.68
N ILE A 82 -2.81 3.02 -0.95
CA ILE A 82 -2.39 2.21 0.21
C ILE A 82 -3.49 2.17 1.27
N GLY A 83 -4.08 3.32 1.62
CA GLY A 83 -5.16 3.39 2.61
C GLY A 83 -6.39 2.60 2.21
N LEU A 84 -6.84 2.72 0.93
CA LEU A 84 -7.98 1.98 0.40
C LEU A 84 -7.71 0.47 0.34
N MET A 85 -6.50 0.05 -0.06
CA MET A 85 -6.12 -1.36 -0.09
C MET A 85 -6.08 -1.94 1.32
N SER A 86 -5.46 -1.26 2.28
CA SER A 86 -5.41 -1.70 3.67
C SER A 86 -6.82 -1.81 4.28
N LEU A 87 -7.70 -0.85 3.98
CA LEU A 87 -9.10 -0.91 4.41
C LEU A 87 -9.83 -2.12 3.80
N SER A 88 -9.65 -2.38 2.51
CA SER A 88 -10.25 -3.51 1.82
C SER A 88 -9.78 -4.84 2.41
N PHE A 89 -8.47 -4.98 2.66
CA PHE A 89 -7.91 -6.17 3.30
C PHE A 89 -8.39 -6.33 4.74
N PHE A 90 -8.47 -5.25 5.50
CA PHE A 90 -9.00 -5.27 6.86
C PHE A 90 -10.44 -5.80 6.89
N ILE A 91 -11.31 -5.28 6.02
CA ILE A 91 -12.71 -5.72 5.91
C ILE A 91 -12.77 -7.19 5.51
N ALA A 92 -12.00 -7.60 4.49
CA ALA A 92 -11.99 -8.98 4.02
C ALA A 92 -11.55 -9.96 5.13
N LYS A 93 -10.48 -9.62 5.86
CA LYS A 93 -10.01 -10.42 7.01
C LYS A 93 -11.03 -10.46 8.13
N ALA A 94 -11.66 -9.33 8.47
CA ALA A 94 -12.69 -9.27 9.50
C ALA A 94 -13.89 -10.19 9.17
N ILE A 95 -14.33 -10.23 7.91
CA ILE A 95 -15.39 -11.12 7.45
C ILE A 95 -14.99 -12.59 7.64
N VAL A 96 -13.80 -12.99 7.20
CA VAL A 96 -13.31 -14.37 7.31
C VAL A 96 -13.18 -14.80 8.76
N LEU A 97 -12.62 -13.95 9.61
CA LEU A 97 -12.45 -14.23 11.03
C LEU A 97 -13.80 -14.33 11.75
N SER A 98 -14.80 -13.52 11.37
CA SER A 98 -16.15 -13.61 11.92
C SER A 98 -16.85 -14.94 11.58
N GLN A 99 -16.44 -15.58 10.47
CA GLN A 99 -16.91 -16.91 10.07
C GLN A 99 -16.15 -18.06 10.76
N GLY A 100 -15.22 -17.75 11.67
CA GLY A 100 -14.39 -18.75 12.35
C GLY A 100 -13.36 -19.47 11.44
N ARG A 101 -13.10 -18.91 10.23
CA ARG A 101 -12.14 -19.47 9.27
C ARG A 101 -10.76 -18.91 9.52
N THR A 102 -9.75 -19.76 9.46
CA THR A 102 -8.34 -19.36 9.43
C THR A 102 -7.81 -19.61 8.02
N ILE A 103 -7.34 -18.55 7.38
CA ILE A 103 -6.77 -18.61 6.03
C ILE A 103 -5.42 -17.90 6.01
N ASP A 104 -4.57 -18.30 5.07
CA ASP A 104 -3.37 -17.54 4.73
C ASP A 104 -3.77 -16.25 4.02
N CYS A 105 -3.29 -15.13 4.55
CA CYS A 105 -3.64 -13.82 4.05
C CYS A 105 -3.10 -13.57 2.63
N GLY A 106 -2.00 -14.21 2.25
CA GLY A 106 -1.28 -13.89 1.01
C GLY A 106 -0.75 -12.45 0.96
N CYS A 107 -0.76 -11.73 2.10
CA CYS A 107 -0.41 -10.30 2.15
C CYS A 107 1.03 -10.02 1.72
N PHE A 108 1.96 -10.93 2.05
CA PHE A 108 3.37 -10.85 1.68
C PHE A 108 3.77 -11.91 0.64
N GLY A 109 2.81 -12.64 0.07
CA GLY A 109 3.04 -13.64 -0.95
C GLY A 109 4.04 -14.72 -0.52
N ALA A 110 5.00 -15.02 -1.40
CA ALA A 110 6.03 -16.04 -1.16
C ALA A 110 7.07 -15.68 -0.08
N VAL A 111 7.08 -14.44 0.41
CA VAL A 111 8.14 -13.99 1.35
C VAL A 111 7.85 -14.44 2.77
N ILE A 112 6.60 -14.36 3.21
CA ILE A 112 6.18 -14.71 4.57
C ILE A 112 4.76 -15.28 4.51
N ASP A 113 4.62 -16.54 4.89
CA ASP A 113 3.30 -17.13 5.12
C ASP A 113 2.70 -16.57 6.41
N THR A 114 1.65 -15.76 6.28
CA THR A 114 1.04 -15.07 7.40
C THR A 114 -0.45 -15.35 7.51
N LEU A 115 -0.88 -15.71 8.70
CA LEU A 115 -2.30 -15.91 8.99
C LEU A 115 -3.05 -14.58 9.02
N ALA A 116 -4.28 -14.57 8.49
CA ALA A 116 -5.16 -13.41 8.48
C ALA A 116 -5.41 -12.85 9.89
N SER A 117 -5.44 -13.71 10.91
CA SER A 117 -5.65 -13.35 12.32
C SER A 117 -4.52 -12.49 12.90
N VAL A 118 -3.29 -12.65 12.40
CA VAL A 118 -2.12 -11.87 12.85
C VAL A 118 -2.00 -10.58 12.04
N THR A 119 -2.19 -10.69 10.74
CA THR A 119 -1.95 -9.55 9.83
C THR A 119 -3.03 -8.48 9.89
N ILE A 120 -4.23 -8.78 10.40
CA ILE A 120 -5.31 -7.78 10.56
C ILE A 120 -4.87 -6.62 11.47
N PHE A 121 -4.01 -6.88 12.46
CA PHE A 121 -3.50 -5.83 13.36
C PHE A 121 -2.53 -4.88 12.67
N PHE A 122 -1.91 -5.26 11.56
CA PHE A 122 -1.00 -4.39 10.80
C PHE A 122 -1.75 -3.46 9.85
N ASP A 123 -2.97 -3.82 9.43
CA ASP A 123 -3.75 -3.01 8.49
C ASP A 123 -4.13 -1.65 9.08
N LEU A 124 -4.49 -1.60 10.37
CA LEU A 124 -4.87 -0.35 11.05
C LEU A 124 -3.71 0.65 11.16
N PRO A 125 -2.51 0.27 11.66
CA PRO A 125 -1.35 1.13 11.64
C PRO A 125 -0.96 1.60 10.22
N ILE A 126 -0.99 0.72 9.23
CA ILE A 126 -0.68 1.06 7.84
C ILE A 126 -1.66 2.11 7.32
N MET A 127 -2.96 1.92 7.55
CA MET A 127 -4.00 2.87 7.16
C MET A 127 -3.80 4.23 7.86
N PHE A 128 -3.49 4.24 9.16
CA PHE A 128 -3.22 5.47 9.91
C PHE A 128 -2.00 6.21 9.38
N ILE A 129 -0.89 5.49 9.13
CA ILE A 129 0.33 6.05 8.55
C ILE A 129 0.06 6.62 7.15
N ALA A 130 -0.67 5.89 6.31
CA ALA A 130 -1.05 6.36 4.97
C ALA A 130 -1.88 7.65 5.05
N MET A 131 -2.84 7.73 5.98
CA MET A 131 -3.65 8.91 6.21
C MET A 131 -2.80 10.10 6.65
N THR A 132 -1.86 9.92 7.58
CA THR A 132 -0.95 11.00 8.02
C THR A 132 -0.07 11.51 6.87
N VAL A 133 0.43 10.64 6.00
CA VAL A 133 1.20 11.04 4.82
C VAL A 133 0.32 11.78 3.81
N MET A 134 -0.92 11.32 3.61
CA MET A 134 -1.87 11.97 2.69
C MET A 134 -2.20 13.41 3.12
N TRP A 135 -2.36 13.65 4.41
CA TRP A 135 -2.75 14.96 4.97
C TRP A 135 -1.55 15.86 5.28
N ALA A 136 -0.33 15.34 5.18
CA ALA A 136 0.87 16.13 5.41
C ALA A 136 0.95 17.32 4.43
N PRO A 137 1.42 18.51 4.89
CA PRO A 137 1.64 19.66 4.02
C PRO A 137 2.56 19.31 2.84
N SER A 138 2.32 19.90 1.68
CA SER A 138 3.09 19.60 0.45
C SER A 138 4.60 19.77 0.65
N GLU A 139 5.04 20.80 1.35
CA GLU A 139 6.45 21.07 1.64
C GLU A 139 7.13 19.94 2.43
N VAL A 140 6.39 19.30 3.34
CA VAL A 140 6.89 18.19 4.16
C VAL A 140 6.78 16.87 3.40
N ARG A 141 5.69 16.69 2.67
CA ARG A 141 5.39 15.46 1.92
C ARG A 141 6.38 15.20 0.79
N TYR A 142 6.83 16.27 0.10
CA TYR A 142 7.77 16.17 -1.03
C TYR A 142 9.23 16.39 -0.66
N TRP A 143 9.55 16.47 0.62
CA TRP A 143 10.92 16.62 1.06
C TRP A 143 11.80 15.44 0.62
N LYS A 144 12.99 15.73 0.07
CA LYS A 144 13.92 14.73 -0.48
C LYS A 144 13.29 13.79 -1.51
N THR A 145 12.50 14.31 -2.43
CA THR A 145 11.88 13.56 -3.51
C THR A 145 12.58 13.86 -4.83
N LEU A 146 12.48 12.93 -5.78
CA LEU A 146 12.90 13.15 -7.16
C LEU A 146 12.18 14.36 -7.79
N GLY A 147 10.95 14.67 -7.35
CA GLY A 147 10.20 15.85 -7.78
C GLY A 147 10.92 17.18 -7.49
N ASN A 148 11.81 17.21 -6.48
CA ASN A 148 12.62 18.40 -6.20
C ASN A 148 13.75 18.61 -7.22
N LEU A 149 14.13 17.60 -7.97
CA LEU A 149 15.14 17.65 -9.03
C LEU A 149 14.54 18.06 -10.38
N LEU A 150 13.21 18.09 -10.50
CA LEU A 150 12.53 18.48 -11.73
C LEU A 150 12.61 20.00 -11.95
N PRO A 151 12.75 20.44 -13.23
CA PRO A 151 12.71 21.87 -13.60
C PRO A 151 11.43 22.55 -13.13
N SER A 152 11.51 23.83 -12.80
CA SER A 152 10.39 24.63 -12.27
C SER A 152 9.10 24.56 -13.09
N LYS A 153 9.20 24.52 -14.43
CA LYS A 153 8.08 24.38 -15.36
C LYS A 153 7.24 23.10 -15.14
N TRP A 154 7.90 22.00 -14.78
CA TRP A 154 7.21 20.72 -14.52
C TRP A 154 6.59 20.69 -13.13
N LYS A 155 7.21 21.36 -12.15
CA LYS A 155 6.65 21.50 -10.79
C LYS A 155 5.30 22.22 -10.78
N GLU A 156 5.13 23.21 -11.62
CA GLU A 156 3.90 23.99 -11.71
C GLU A 156 2.75 23.21 -12.37
N ARG A 157 3.03 22.48 -13.42
CA ARG A 157 2.04 21.56 -14.03
C ARG A 157 1.64 20.41 -13.11
N LEU A 158 2.58 19.88 -12.38
CA LEU A 158 2.33 18.78 -11.43
C LEU A 158 1.59 19.25 -10.18
N ARG A 159 1.70 20.51 -9.75
CA ARG A 159 0.91 21.09 -8.65
C ARG A 159 -0.60 21.05 -8.88
N LEU A 160 -1.03 21.09 -10.12
CA LEU A 160 -2.44 21.07 -10.50
C LEU A 160 -3.05 19.66 -10.46
N ILE A 161 -2.21 18.62 -10.47
CA ILE A 161 -2.61 17.20 -10.52
C ILE A 161 -2.38 16.50 -9.16
N TRP A 162 -1.67 17.18 -8.24
CA TRP A 162 -1.16 16.66 -6.97
C TRP A 162 -1.77 17.35 -5.76
#